data_55d88f711d7bb951749f7e33e9737b36
#
_entry.id   55d88f711d7bb951749f7e33e9737b36
#
_cell.length_a   1.000
_cell.length_b   1.000
_cell.length_c   1.000
_cell.angle_alpha   90.00
_cell.angle_beta   90.00
_cell.angle_gamma   90.00
#
_symmetry.space_group_name_H-M   'P 1'
#
loop_
_entity.id
_entity.type
_entity.pdbx_description
1 polymer ?
#
loop_
_entity_poly.entity_id
_entity_poly.type
_entity_poly.pdbx_seq_one_letter_code
_entity_poly.pdbx_strand_id
1 'polypeptide(L)' 'MDSPLHRRIRSDIAERILSGEWPPGFRIPFEHELMADYDCSRMTVSKALAPLAERGMIVR' A
#
# COMPACT_ATOMS: atom_id res chain seq x y z
N MET A 1 -16.39 11.04 -8.98
CA MET A 1 -15.45 11.47 -7.94
C MET A 1 -14.52 10.33 -7.59
N ASP A 2 -13.24 10.60 -7.55
CA ASP A 2 -12.27 9.61 -7.18
C ASP A 2 -12.46 9.13 -5.77
N SER A 3 -12.36 7.82 -5.60
CA SER A 3 -12.31 7.29 -4.26
C SER A 3 -10.93 7.61 -3.68
N PRO A 4 -10.85 8.26 -2.52
CA PRO A 4 -9.57 8.54 -1.91
C PRO A 4 -8.96 7.32 -1.21
N LEU A 5 -9.65 6.20 -1.25
CA LEU A 5 -9.21 5.03 -0.50
C LEU A 5 -7.84 4.54 -0.91
N HIS A 6 -7.58 4.46 -2.22
CA HIS A 6 -6.26 4.00 -2.67
C HIS A 6 -5.15 4.97 -2.28
N ARG A 7 -5.48 6.26 -2.21
CA ARG A 7 -4.50 7.26 -1.75
C ARG A 7 -4.23 7.09 -0.26
N ARG A 8 -5.27 6.78 0.50
CA ARG A 8 -5.14 6.56 1.93
C ARG A 8 -4.28 5.34 2.22
N ILE A 9 -4.54 4.26 1.49
CA ILE A 9 -3.74 3.05 1.65
C ILE A 9 -2.27 3.34 1.33
N ARG A 10 -2.03 4.04 0.22
CA ARG A 10 -0.68 4.40 -0.18
C ARG A 10 0.00 5.26 0.88
N SER A 11 -0.72 6.25 1.39
CA SER A 11 -0.18 7.15 2.40
C SER A 11 0.14 6.41 3.70
N ASP A 12 -0.76 5.52 4.12
CA ASP A 12 -0.56 4.75 5.34
C ASP A 12 0.67 3.86 5.22
N ILE A 13 0.83 3.21 4.08
CA ILE A 13 1.97 2.33 3.87
C ILE A 13 3.26 3.13 3.78
N ALA A 14 3.24 4.23 3.05
CA ALA A 14 4.41 5.10 2.93
C ALA A 14 4.85 5.61 4.30
N GLU A 15 3.89 5.96 5.15
CA GLU A 15 4.19 6.45 6.47
C GLU A 15 4.86 5.38 7.34
N ARG A 16 4.42 4.14 7.23
CA ARG A 16 5.03 3.04 7.96
C ARG A 16 6.47 2.80 7.52
N ILE A 17 6.73 2.98 6.24
CA ILE A 17 8.09 2.82 5.72
C ILE A 17 8.96 3.96 6.18
N LEU A 18 8.46 5.20 6.10
CA LEU A 18 9.23 6.37 6.48
C LEU A 18 9.49 6.44 7.98
N SER A 19 8.57 5.91 8.78
CA SER A 19 8.74 5.90 10.22
C SER A 19 9.70 4.82 10.69
N GLY A 20 10.09 3.91 9.79
CA GLY A 20 10.97 2.81 10.14
C GLY A 20 10.26 1.56 10.62
N GLU A 21 8.92 1.60 10.69
CA GLU A 21 8.14 0.43 11.07
C GLU A 21 8.36 -0.70 10.06
N TRP A 22 8.42 -0.34 8.78
CA TRP A 22 8.72 -1.27 7.71
C TRP A 22 10.00 -0.79 7.01
N PRO A 23 11.10 -1.54 7.09
CA PRO A 23 12.33 -1.11 6.44
C PRO A 23 12.20 -1.13 4.91
N PRO A 24 13.06 -0.36 4.21
CA PRO A 24 13.05 -0.38 2.75
C PRO A 24 13.18 -1.80 2.23
N GLY A 25 12.36 -2.10 1.21
CA GLY A 25 12.35 -3.45 0.65
C GLY A 25 11.55 -4.44 1.46
N PHE A 26 10.93 -3.99 2.53
CA PHE A 26 10.10 -4.86 3.35
C PHE A 26 8.98 -5.47 2.53
N ARG A 27 8.73 -6.74 2.73
CA ARG A 27 7.66 -7.41 2.04
C ARG A 27 6.34 -7.09 2.75
N ILE A 28 5.49 -6.35 2.05
CA ILE A 28 4.22 -5.95 2.64
C ILE A 28 3.27 -7.14 2.75
N PRO A 29 2.21 -7.01 3.56
CA PRO A 29 1.19 -8.06 3.64
C PRO A 29 0.60 -8.36 2.26
N PHE A 30 0.09 -9.56 2.12
CA PHE A 30 -0.55 -9.96 0.88
C PHE A 30 -1.70 -9.02 0.54
N GLU A 31 -1.94 -8.85 -0.76
CA GLU A 31 -2.99 -7.94 -1.21
C GLU A 31 -4.35 -8.27 -0.61
N HIS A 32 -4.66 -9.56 -0.47
CA HIS A 32 -5.96 -9.93 0.09
C HIS A 32 -6.10 -9.52 1.56
N GLU A 33 -5.00 -9.45 2.30
CA GLU A 33 -5.05 -8.97 3.68
C GLU A 33 -5.35 -7.48 3.72
N LEU A 34 -4.76 -6.73 2.80
CA LEU A 34 -5.03 -5.31 2.69
C LEU A 34 -6.48 -5.06 2.26
N MET A 35 -7.00 -5.91 1.37
CA MET A 35 -8.39 -5.81 0.97
C MET A 35 -9.32 -5.96 2.18
N ALA A 36 -9.00 -6.89 3.06
CA ALA A 36 -9.79 -7.11 4.26
C ALA A 36 -9.65 -5.95 5.24
N ASP A 37 -8.42 -5.47 5.43
CA ASP A 37 -8.14 -4.40 6.37
C ASP A 37 -8.85 -3.09 6.00
N TYR A 38 -8.92 -2.81 4.70
CA TYR A 38 -9.50 -1.57 4.21
C TYR A 38 -10.89 -1.76 3.60
N ASP A 39 -11.37 -3.00 3.59
CA ASP A 39 -12.68 -3.33 3.03
C ASP A 39 -12.81 -2.79 1.61
N CYS A 40 -11.90 -3.17 0.75
CA CYS A 40 -11.87 -2.68 -0.62
C CYS A 40 -11.50 -3.78 -1.60
N SER A 41 -11.59 -3.46 -2.90
CA SER A 41 -11.30 -4.41 -3.96
C SER A 41 -9.80 -4.56 -4.16
N ARG A 42 -9.43 -5.66 -4.82
CA ARG A 42 -8.03 -5.90 -5.16
C ARG A 42 -7.48 -4.80 -6.07
N MET A 43 -8.32 -4.29 -6.96
CA MET A 43 -7.89 -3.23 -7.87
C MET A 43 -7.52 -1.97 -7.10
N THR A 44 -8.27 -1.64 -6.07
CA THR A 44 -7.96 -0.48 -5.23
C THR A 44 -6.62 -0.66 -4.55
N VAL A 45 -6.37 -1.84 -4.01
CA VAL A 45 -5.09 -2.14 -3.37
C VAL A 45 -3.96 -2.05 -4.39
N SER A 46 -4.16 -2.62 -5.56
CA SER A 46 -3.15 -2.61 -6.61
C SER A 46 -2.81 -1.18 -7.03
N LYS A 47 -3.81 -0.31 -7.15
CA LYS A 47 -3.58 1.10 -7.48
C LYS A 47 -2.75 1.79 -6.41
N ALA A 48 -2.99 1.42 -5.16
CA ALA A 48 -2.26 2.02 -4.05
C ALA A 48 -0.79 1.59 -4.03
N LEU A 49 -0.54 0.34 -4.35
CA LEU A 49 0.80 -0.23 -4.25
C LEU A 49 1.69 0.08 -5.44
N ALA A 50 1.12 0.26 -6.61
CA ALA A 50 1.91 0.46 -7.83
C ALA A 50 2.91 1.62 -7.73
N PRO A 51 2.50 2.83 -7.29
CA PRO A 51 3.45 3.94 -7.19
C PRO A 51 4.59 3.65 -6.20
N LEU A 52 4.27 2.95 -5.13
CA LEU A 52 5.28 2.63 -4.12
C LEU A 52 6.29 1.62 -4.65
N ALA A 53 5.81 0.64 -5.41
CA ALA A 53 6.68 -0.34 -6.02
C ALA A 53 7.58 0.31 -7.06
N GLU A 54 7.04 1.26 -7.83
CA GLU A 54 7.83 1.97 -8.83
C GLU A 54 8.95 2.78 -8.20
N ARG A 55 8.73 3.28 -7.00
CA ARG A 55 9.74 4.04 -6.27
C ARG A 55 10.70 3.16 -5.50
N GLY A 56 10.49 1.85 -5.56
CA GLY A 56 11.33 0.92 -4.84
C GLY A 56 11.10 0.90 -3.33
N MET A 57 10.02 1.50 -2.88
CA MET A 57 9.72 1.54 -1.44
C MET A 57 9.21 0.20 -0.92
N ILE A 58 8.58 -0.58 -1.79
CA ILE A 58 8.04 -1.89 -1.42
C ILE A 58 8.40 -2.92 -2.47
N VAL A 59 8.32 -4.17 -2.07
CA VAL A 59 8.47 -5.33 -2.96
C VAL A 59 7.13 -6.03 -3.05
N ARG A 60 6.69 -6.28 -4.29
CA ARG A 60 5.40 -6.93 -4.51
C ARG A 60 5.58 -8.38 -4.87
#